data_627460f8ae11e90c3201a322cb54b25c
#
_entry.id   627460f8ae11e90c3201a322cb54b25c
#
_cell.length_a   1.000
_cell.length_b   1.000
_cell.length_c   1.000
_cell.angle_alpha   90.00
_cell.angle_beta   90.00
_cell.angle_gamma   90.00
#
_symmetry.space_group_name_H-M   'P 1'
#
loop_
_entity.id
_entity.type
_entity.pdbx_description
1 polymer ?
#
loop_
_entity_poly.entity_id
_entity_poly.type
_entity_poly.pdbx_seq_one_letter_code
_entity_poly.pdbx_strand_id
1 'polypeptide(L)'
;MKKYEPLDISGDVGLKAYGGTIDEVFINAAVGMYSLITNINLIEEKKSIDISVERSSIEDLFVSWLNELIFHFDTYGFIGKRIEIESSEFGVQSLEKHPTLTYKISAKIYGEDFDSTRHESRLLIKAATYHKLRVQKINDIYEAEVIFDI
;
A
#
# COMPACT_ATOMS: atom_id res chain seq x y z
N MET A 1 12.80 7.74 11.92
CA MET A 1 11.49 7.10 12.14
C MET A 1 11.39 5.81 11.33
N LYS A 2 10.89 4.77 11.94
CA LYS A 2 10.63 3.50 11.25
C LYS A 2 9.53 3.70 10.20
N LYS A 3 9.71 3.17 8.99
CA LYS A 3 8.72 3.34 7.92
C LYS A 3 7.63 2.28 7.97
N TYR A 4 8.00 1.04 8.27
CA TYR A 4 7.06 -0.07 8.42
C TYR A 4 7.69 -1.18 9.23
N GLU A 5 6.85 -2.09 9.73
CA GLU A 5 7.31 -3.32 10.39
C GLU A 5 6.32 -4.45 10.14
N PRO A 6 6.82 -5.67 9.91
CA PRO A 6 5.95 -6.84 9.85
C PRO A 6 5.32 -7.10 11.20
N LEU A 7 4.10 -7.63 11.18
CA LEU A 7 3.39 -8.07 12.37
C LEU A 7 3.12 -9.57 12.25
N ASP A 8 3.40 -10.29 13.35
CA ASP A 8 3.06 -11.71 13.48
C ASP A 8 2.10 -11.82 14.65
N ILE A 9 0.81 -11.96 14.35
CA ILE A 9 -0.25 -11.99 15.34
C ILE A 9 -0.99 -13.31 15.23
N SER A 10 -0.72 -14.24 16.15
CA SER A 10 -1.46 -15.50 16.27
C SER A 10 -1.60 -16.25 14.95
N GLY A 11 -0.52 -16.33 14.16
CA GLY A 11 -0.50 -17.03 12.87
C GLY A 11 -0.93 -16.20 11.68
N ASP A 12 -1.42 -14.99 11.88
CA ASP A 12 -1.73 -14.07 10.80
C ASP A 12 -0.49 -13.27 10.39
N VAL A 13 -0.38 -12.95 9.11
CA VAL A 13 0.66 -12.07 8.59
C VAL A 13 0.09 -10.67 8.46
N GLY A 14 0.77 -9.71 9.08
CA GLY A 14 0.34 -8.33 9.04
C GLY A 14 1.49 -7.36 8.81
N LEU A 15 1.12 -6.11 8.69
CA LEU A 15 2.04 -5.01 8.46
C LEU A 15 1.56 -3.77 9.21
N LYS A 16 2.50 -3.08 9.81
CA LYS A 16 2.25 -1.75 10.38
C LYS A 16 3.10 -0.76 9.61
N ALA A 17 2.47 0.31 9.12
CA ALA A 17 3.16 1.36 8.38
C ALA A 17 2.99 2.69 9.08
N TYR A 18 4.00 3.54 8.97
CA TYR A 18 4.06 4.84 9.65
C TYR A 18 4.37 5.94 8.65
N GLY A 19 3.99 7.16 8.99
CA GLY A 19 4.36 8.33 8.21
C GLY A 19 4.02 9.63 8.91
N GLY A 20 4.71 10.70 8.54
CA GLY A 20 4.38 12.05 8.99
C GLY A 20 3.14 12.61 8.28
N THR A 21 2.77 12.01 7.16
CA THR A 21 1.56 12.31 6.39
C THR A 21 0.87 11.01 6.01
N ILE A 22 -0.40 11.10 5.60
CA ILE A 22 -1.14 9.94 5.10
C ILE A 22 -0.49 9.39 3.83
N ASP A 23 -0.01 10.28 2.94
CA ASP A 23 0.72 9.87 1.73
C ASP A 23 1.90 8.95 2.07
N GLU A 24 2.67 9.30 3.08
CA GLU A 24 3.81 8.50 3.50
C GLU A 24 3.38 7.13 4.03
N VAL A 25 2.27 7.05 4.75
CA VAL A 25 1.73 5.77 5.24
C VAL A 25 1.38 4.86 4.07
N PHE A 26 0.74 5.39 3.04
CA PHE A 26 0.36 4.61 1.85
C PHE A 26 1.61 4.13 1.09
N ILE A 27 2.62 5.00 0.94
CA ILE A 27 3.90 4.63 0.32
C ILE A 27 4.57 3.52 1.14
N ASN A 28 4.70 3.73 2.45
CA ASN A 28 5.42 2.81 3.32
C ASN A 28 4.70 1.46 3.45
N ALA A 29 3.37 1.46 3.43
CA ALA A 29 2.59 0.21 3.42
C ALA A 29 2.82 -0.58 2.13
N ALA A 30 2.86 0.08 0.99
CA ALA A 30 3.13 -0.57 -0.29
C ALA A 30 4.54 -1.17 -0.33
N VAL A 31 5.55 -0.41 0.08
CA VAL A 31 6.93 -0.88 0.15
C VAL A 31 7.05 -2.05 1.14
N GLY A 32 6.42 -1.93 2.31
CA GLY A 32 6.41 -3.00 3.30
C GLY A 32 5.77 -4.28 2.78
N MET A 33 4.64 -4.16 2.09
CA MET A 33 3.97 -5.32 1.50
C MET A 33 4.85 -5.99 0.44
N TYR A 34 5.46 -5.23 -0.46
CA TYR A 34 6.39 -5.79 -1.44
C TYR A 34 7.57 -6.48 -0.76
N SER A 35 8.05 -5.94 0.36
CA SER A 35 9.13 -6.55 1.15
C SER A 35 8.74 -7.89 1.76
N LEU A 36 7.45 -8.12 2.01
CA LEU A 36 6.94 -9.42 2.44
C LEU A 36 6.93 -10.43 1.30
N ILE A 37 6.76 -9.97 0.07
CA ILE A 37 6.69 -10.80 -1.13
C ILE A 37 8.08 -11.21 -1.62
N THR A 38 9.05 -10.29 -1.57
CA THR A 38 10.40 -10.48 -2.14
C THR A 38 11.44 -9.65 -1.39
N ASN A 39 12.71 -9.85 -1.74
CA ASN A 39 13.75 -8.91 -1.33
C ASN A 39 13.70 -7.68 -2.24
N ILE A 40 13.04 -6.63 -1.76
CA ILE A 40 12.80 -5.41 -2.54
C ILE A 40 14.09 -4.71 -2.99
N ASN A 41 15.19 -4.90 -2.26
CA ASN A 41 16.48 -4.29 -2.61
C ASN A 41 17.03 -4.80 -3.95
N LEU A 42 16.59 -5.97 -4.39
CA LEU A 42 17.03 -6.57 -5.64
C LEU A 42 16.09 -6.25 -6.81
N ILE A 43 15.00 -5.55 -6.57
CA ILE A 43 14.08 -5.12 -7.61
C ILE A 43 14.65 -3.88 -8.30
N GLU A 44 14.64 -3.88 -9.63
CA GLU A 44 15.11 -2.76 -10.45
C GLU A 44 13.92 -1.95 -10.99
N GLU A 45 14.14 -0.65 -11.20
CA GLU A 45 13.10 0.24 -11.73
C GLU A 45 13.15 0.26 -13.27
N LYS A 46 12.78 -0.86 -13.88
CA LYS A 46 12.80 -1.01 -15.34
C LYS A 46 11.58 -0.47 -16.05
N LYS A 47 10.44 -0.42 -15.33
CA LYS A 47 9.18 0.08 -15.87
C LYS A 47 8.31 0.63 -14.76
N SER A 48 7.19 1.21 -15.13
CA SER A 48 6.24 1.75 -14.17
C SER A 48 4.82 1.42 -14.56
N ILE A 49 3.94 1.44 -13.56
CA ILE A 49 2.49 1.34 -13.75
C ILE A 49 1.81 2.52 -13.06
N ASP A 50 0.64 2.87 -13.53
CA ASP A 50 -0.19 3.90 -12.93
C ASP A 50 -1.32 3.26 -12.14
N ILE A 51 -1.51 3.71 -10.91
CA ILE A 51 -2.57 3.25 -10.01
C ILE A 51 -3.42 4.45 -9.63
N SER A 52 -4.73 4.31 -9.73
CA SER A 52 -5.66 5.33 -9.28
C SER A 52 -6.84 4.67 -8.59
N VAL A 53 -7.12 5.06 -7.36
CA VAL A 53 -8.18 4.47 -6.53
C VAL A 53 -8.97 5.59 -5.87
N GLU A 54 -10.31 5.45 -5.86
CA GLU A 54 -11.20 6.38 -5.20
C GLU A 54 -12.24 5.56 -4.42
N ARG A 55 -12.45 5.91 -3.16
CA ARG A 55 -13.39 5.23 -2.26
C ARG A 55 -14.07 6.24 -1.34
N SER A 56 -15.00 5.77 -0.52
CA SER A 56 -15.81 6.63 0.35
C SER A 56 -15.28 6.76 1.77
N SER A 57 -14.20 6.08 2.12
CA SER A 57 -13.54 6.18 3.43
C SER A 57 -12.05 5.93 3.30
N ILE A 58 -11.29 6.36 4.34
CA ILE A 58 -9.85 6.13 4.35
C ILE A 58 -9.51 4.62 4.48
N GLU A 59 -10.32 3.89 5.24
CA GLU A 59 -10.13 2.45 5.43
C GLU A 59 -10.33 1.70 4.11
N ASP A 60 -11.41 2.00 3.39
CA ASP A 60 -11.68 1.41 2.08
C ASP A 60 -10.59 1.80 1.07
N LEU A 61 -10.13 3.05 1.10
CA LEU A 61 -9.08 3.51 0.22
C LEU A 61 -7.78 2.75 0.48
N PHE A 62 -7.41 2.56 1.76
CA PHE A 62 -6.18 1.89 2.14
C PHE A 62 -6.16 0.42 1.69
N VAL A 63 -7.24 -0.32 1.98
CA VAL A 63 -7.36 -1.72 1.57
C VAL A 63 -7.37 -1.84 0.04
N SER A 64 -8.13 -0.98 -0.64
CA SER A 64 -8.19 -0.98 -2.11
C SER A 64 -6.87 -0.63 -2.76
N TRP A 65 -6.11 0.29 -2.18
CA TRP A 65 -4.76 0.64 -2.62
C TRP A 65 -3.85 -0.59 -2.63
N LEU A 66 -3.79 -1.31 -1.51
CA LEU A 66 -2.95 -2.50 -1.41
C LEU A 66 -3.44 -3.64 -2.31
N ASN A 67 -4.75 -3.84 -2.40
CA ASN A 67 -5.33 -4.88 -3.25
C ASN A 67 -5.11 -4.59 -4.74
N GLU A 68 -5.07 -3.34 -5.14
CA GLU A 68 -4.74 -2.96 -6.52
C GLU A 68 -3.31 -3.35 -6.88
N LEU A 69 -2.37 -3.14 -5.96
CA LEU A 69 -0.98 -3.56 -6.13
C LEU A 69 -0.85 -5.09 -6.18
N ILE A 70 -1.59 -5.79 -5.34
CA ILE A 70 -1.65 -7.25 -5.34
C ILE A 70 -2.20 -7.76 -6.68
N PHE A 71 -3.27 -7.13 -7.19
CA PHE A 71 -3.86 -7.47 -8.47
C PHE A 71 -2.86 -7.37 -9.62
N HIS A 72 -2.06 -6.31 -9.67
CA HIS A 72 -1.05 -6.14 -10.71
C HIS A 72 0.07 -7.16 -10.59
N PHE A 73 0.41 -7.57 -9.39
CA PHE A 73 1.37 -8.65 -9.18
C PHE A 73 0.80 -10.01 -9.65
N ASP A 74 -0.40 -10.36 -9.21
CA ASP A 74 -1.02 -11.64 -9.53
C ASP A 74 -1.35 -11.77 -11.03
N THR A 75 -1.86 -10.70 -11.62
CA THR A 75 -2.37 -10.73 -13.00
C THR A 75 -1.25 -10.52 -14.02
N TYR A 76 -0.36 -9.58 -13.77
CA TYR A 76 0.66 -9.17 -14.73
C TYR A 76 2.08 -9.48 -14.29
N GLY A 77 2.27 -9.98 -13.08
CA GLY A 77 3.59 -10.29 -12.56
C GLY A 77 4.44 -9.07 -12.20
N PHE A 78 3.82 -7.89 -12.08
CA PHE A 78 4.57 -6.66 -11.77
C PHE A 78 4.86 -6.56 -10.28
N ILE A 79 6.12 -6.36 -9.92
CA ILE A 79 6.56 -6.12 -8.54
C ILE A 79 7.17 -4.71 -8.46
N GLY A 80 6.71 -3.92 -7.48
CA GLY A 80 7.14 -2.55 -7.31
C GLY A 80 8.27 -2.39 -6.31
N LYS A 81 8.97 -1.29 -6.44
CA LYS A 81 10.05 -0.89 -5.53
C LYS A 81 9.86 0.52 -4.99
N ARG A 82 9.53 1.46 -5.85
CA ARG A 82 9.39 2.87 -5.49
C ARG A 82 8.02 3.39 -5.89
N ILE A 83 7.40 4.11 -4.98
CA ILE A 83 6.08 4.69 -5.17
C ILE A 83 6.21 6.21 -5.22
N GLU A 84 5.61 6.82 -6.24
CA GLU A 84 5.55 8.27 -6.39
C GLU A 84 4.08 8.68 -6.48
N ILE A 85 3.58 9.38 -5.45
CA ILE A 85 2.20 9.84 -5.43
C ILE A 85 2.10 11.10 -6.29
N GLU A 86 1.20 11.07 -7.27
CA GLU A 86 0.95 12.19 -8.17
C GLU A 86 -0.11 13.12 -7.62
N SER A 87 -1.14 12.56 -7.00
CA SER A 87 -2.20 13.34 -6.34
C SER A 87 -2.90 12.50 -5.28
N SER A 88 -3.40 13.17 -4.25
CA SER A 88 -4.15 12.50 -3.18
C SER A 88 -5.11 13.46 -2.52
N GLU A 89 -6.23 12.92 -2.05
CA GLU A 89 -7.22 13.63 -1.25
C GLU A 89 -7.71 12.68 -0.16
N PHE A 90 -7.65 13.11 1.10
CA PHE A 90 -8.01 12.26 2.24
C PHE A 90 -9.06 12.96 3.09
N GLY A 91 -10.30 12.98 2.60
CA GLY A 91 -11.42 13.59 3.30
C GLY A 91 -11.49 15.10 3.14
N VAL A 92 -10.95 15.66 2.05
CA VAL A 92 -11.08 17.07 1.75
C VAL A 92 -12.49 17.34 1.27
N GLN A 93 -13.16 18.30 1.91
CA GLN A 93 -14.49 18.73 1.48
C GLN A 93 -14.39 19.63 0.26
N SER A 94 -15.25 19.37 -0.72
CA SER A 94 -15.46 20.32 -1.82
C SER A 94 -16.05 21.62 -1.27
N LEU A 95 -15.54 22.77 -1.72
CA LEU A 95 -16.09 24.07 -1.40
C LEU A 95 -17.37 24.41 -2.20
N GLU A 96 -17.81 23.48 -3.03
CA GLU A 96 -19.01 23.63 -3.85
C GLU A 96 -20.29 23.38 -3.06
N LYS A 97 -21.44 23.57 -3.71
CA LYS A 97 -22.79 23.51 -3.09
C LYS A 97 -23.14 22.17 -2.43
N HIS A 98 -22.41 21.10 -2.75
CA HIS A 98 -22.61 19.76 -2.17
C HIS A 98 -21.26 19.25 -1.67
N PRO A 99 -20.86 19.66 -0.45
CA PRO A 99 -19.58 19.19 0.09
C PRO A 99 -19.62 17.68 0.30
N THR A 100 -18.77 16.97 -0.44
CA THR A 100 -18.54 15.53 -0.25
C THR A 100 -17.12 15.31 0.19
N LEU A 101 -16.93 14.35 1.11
CA LEU A 101 -15.62 13.87 1.48
C LEU A 101 -15.10 12.99 0.35
N THR A 102 -13.90 13.29 -0.12
CA THR A 102 -13.25 12.52 -1.18
C THR A 102 -12.01 11.82 -0.62
N TYR A 103 -11.91 10.53 -0.89
CA TYR A 103 -10.76 9.72 -0.54
C TYR A 103 -10.20 9.11 -1.83
N LYS A 104 -9.06 9.62 -2.25
CA LYS A 104 -8.51 9.32 -3.57
C LYS A 104 -6.99 9.33 -3.53
N ILE A 105 -6.39 8.43 -4.29
CA ILE A 105 -4.94 8.41 -4.48
C ILE A 105 -4.63 8.01 -5.93
N SER A 106 -3.69 8.75 -6.54
CA SER A 106 -3.14 8.42 -7.84
C SER A 106 -1.63 8.41 -7.72
N ALA A 107 -1.01 7.34 -8.19
CA ALA A 107 0.42 7.15 -8.02
C ALA A 107 1.02 6.40 -9.20
N LYS A 108 2.33 6.58 -9.36
CA LYS A 108 3.16 5.80 -10.28
C LYS A 108 4.02 4.87 -9.46
N ILE A 109 4.03 3.60 -9.84
CA ILE A 109 4.80 2.56 -9.16
C ILE A 109 5.91 2.13 -10.11
N TYR A 110 7.15 2.25 -9.64
CA TYR A 110 8.34 1.86 -10.42
C TYR A 110 8.82 0.49 -9.95
N GLY A 111 9.11 -0.39 -10.89
CA GLY A 111 9.54 -1.74 -10.59
C GLY A 111 9.84 -2.51 -11.86
N GLU A 112 9.59 -3.81 -11.82
CA GLU A 112 9.86 -4.70 -12.96
C GLU A 112 8.96 -5.92 -12.92
N ASP A 113 9.06 -6.77 -13.93
CA ASP A 113 8.36 -8.06 -13.93
C ASP A 113 9.07 -9.01 -12.95
N PHE A 114 8.29 -9.68 -12.13
CA PHE A 114 8.81 -10.65 -11.18
C PHE A 114 9.33 -11.88 -11.92
N ASP A 115 10.57 -12.25 -11.62
CA ASP A 115 11.25 -13.39 -12.21
C ASP A 115 11.75 -14.29 -11.08
N SER A 116 11.11 -15.43 -10.88
CA SER A 116 11.40 -16.37 -9.79
C SER A 116 12.80 -16.98 -9.87
N THR A 117 13.47 -16.88 -11.02
CA THR A 117 14.86 -17.35 -11.17
C THR A 117 15.88 -16.33 -10.66
N ARG A 118 15.47 -15.05 -10.56
CA ARG A 118 16.33 -13.95 -10.16
C ARG A 118 15.89 -13.30 -8.84
N HIS A 119 14.58 -13.25 -8.60
CA HIS A 119 14.00 -12.63 -7.42
C HIS A 119 13.67 -13.69 -6.35
N GLU A 120 13.89 -13.33 -5.09
CA GLU A 120 13.52 -14.17 -3.96
C GLU A 120 12.00 -14.28 -3.85
N SER A 121 11.48 -15.49 -3.64
CA SER A 121 10.07 -15.72 -3.33
C SER A 121 9.92 -15.91 -1.83
N ARG A 122 9.22 -14.98 -1.17
CA ARG A 122 8.97 -15.03 0.27
C ARG A 122 7.54 -15.48 0.54
N LEU A 123 6.62 -14.55 0.70
CA LEU A 123 5.21 -14.87 0.95
C LEU A 123 4.38 -14.65 -0.30
N LEU A 124 3.38 -15.51 -0.50
CA LEU A 124 2.35 -15.29 -1.50
C LEU A 124 1.19 -14.57 -0.81
N ILE A 125 1.09 -13.26 -0.99
CA ILE A 125 0.02 -12.45 -0.43
C ILE A 125 -1.14 -12.43 -1.41
N LYS A 126 -2.30 -12.89 -0.95
CA LYS A 126 -3.51 -12.99 -1.78
C LYS A 126 -4.38 -11.75 -1.71
N ALA A 127 -4.47 -11.14 -0.55
CA ALA A 127 -5.32 -9.96 -0.35
C ALA A 127 -4.96 -9.21 0.93
N ALA A 128 -5.17 -7.90 0.92
CA ALA A 128 -5.28 -7.10 2.13
C ALA A 128 -6.72 -7.22 2.64
N THR A 129 -6.89 -7.30 3.97
CA THR A 129 -8.20 -7.55 4.58
C THR A 129 -8.62 -6.42 5.51
N TYR A 130 -9.90 -6.41 5.89
CA TYR A 130 -10.45 -5.49 6.88
C TYR A 130 -10.28 -5.98 8.32
N HIS A 131 -9.76 -7.20 8.49
CA HIS A 131 -9.60 -7.77 9.83
C HIS A 131 -8.59 -6.96 10.64
N LYS A 132 -9.04 -6.42 11.79
CA LYS A 132 -8.24 -5.57 12.68
C LYS A 132 -7.60 -4.37 11.97
N LEU A 133 -8.18 -3.93 10.88
CA LEU A 133 -7.68 -2.79 10.12
C LEU A 133 -7.77 -1.51 10.95
N ARG A 134 -6.69 -0.73 10.97
CA ARG A 134 -6.68 0.60 11.59
C ARG A 134 -5.87 1.55 10.73
N VAL A 135 -6.40 2.77 10.58
CA VAL A 135 -5.69 3.91 10.00
C VAL A 135 -5.95 5.06 10.95
N GLN A 136 -4.92 5.55 11.65
CA GLN A 136 -5.10 6.52 12.73
C GLN A 136 -3.92 7.47 12.85
N LYS A 137 -4.15 8.56 13.57
CA LYS A 137 -3.11 9.53 13.92
C LYS A 137 -2.84 9.44 15.43
N ILE A 138 -1.60 9.22 15.80
CA ILE A 138 -1.16 9.17 17.19
C ILE A 138 0.06 10.09 17.35
N ASN A 139 -0.04 11.12 18.23
CA ASN A 139 1.07 12.04 18.53
C ASN A 139 1.73 12.60 17.26
N ASP A 140 0.93 13.15 16.35
CA ASP A 140 1.38 13.77 15.10
C ASP A 140 2.00 12.79 14.08
N ILE A 141 1.90 11.51 14.32
CA ILE A 141 2.33 10.47 13.40
C ILE A 141 1.10 9.68 12.96
N TYR A 142 1.00 9.46 11.66
CA TYR A 142 -0.02 8.57 11.10
C TYR A 142 0.51 7.15 11.09
N GLU A 143 -0.38 6.20 11.39
CA GLU A 143 -0.05 4.77 11.29
C GLU A 143 -1.23 3.97 10.78
N ALA A 144 -0.92 2.86 10.14
CA ALA A 144 -1.93 1.91 9.67
C ALA A 144 -1.48 0.50 9.99
N GLU A 145 -2.45 -0.35 10.35
CA GLU A 145 -2.24 -1.78 10.52
C GLU A 145 -3.14 -2.53 9.56
N VAL A 146 -2.61 -3.54 8.91
CA VAL A 146 -3.35 -4.38 7.98
C VAL A 146 -2.93 -5.83 8.15
N ILE A 147 -3.89 -6.74 8.05
CA ILE A 147 -3.68 -8.20 8.04
C ILE A 147 -3.90 -8.69 6.62
N PHE A 148 -3.01 -9.56 6.16
CA PHE A 148 -3.07 -10.13 4.81
C PHE A 148 -3.52 -11.58 4.84
N ASP A 149 -4.28 -11.96 3.82
CA ASP A 149 -4.49 -13.37 3.46
C ASP A 149 -3.29 -13.85 2.66
N ILE A 150 -2.81 -15.04 3.01
CA ILE A 150 -1.67 -15.66 2.35
C ILE A 150 -1.99 -17.09 1.89
#